data_f041c8bcd503a8549c77549a1aee9652
#
_entry.id   f041c8bcd503a8549c77549a1aee9652
#
_cell.length_a   1.000
_cell.length_b   1.000
_cell.length_c   1.000
_cell.angle_alpha   90.00
_cell.angle_beta   90.00
_cell.angle_gamma   90.00
#
_symmetry.space_group_name_H-M   'P 1'
#
loop_
_entity.id
_entity.type
_entity.pdbx_description
1 polymer ?
#
loop_
_entity_poly.entity_id
_entity_poly.type
_entity_poly.pdbx_seq_one_letter_code
_entity_poly.pdbx_strand_id
1 'polypeptide(L)'
;IELQQSYLDAAAQTEFLRTEYERQQKLVSGESASLKRLQQSKADYLSMKSRMEAAAAQLTLLGTDTTMLNRKGIRTYMDIRAPRNGYVTNMNINAGKYYAEGEPVCDIIDKSTSMLQLTAYEKDLDKLQPGTNFTFKVNGMPDTTFTAQLVSVDQMVDNANRSIKVYARITQAYSKFRPGMYVAAKITDKKH
;
A
#
# COMPACT_ATOMS: atom_id res chain seq x y z
N ILE A 1 -2.18 -11.39 20.40
CA ILE A 1 -1.65 -12.63 21.02
C ILE A 1 -2.44 -13.84 20.56
N GLU A 2 -3.78 -13.83 20.63
CA GLU A 2 -4.64 -14.97 20.26
C GLU A 2 -4.37 -15.50 18.84
N LEU A 3 -4.24 -14.61 17.85
CA LEU A 3 -3.95 -15.02 16.47
C LEU A 3 -2.58 -15.71 16.33
N GLN A 4 -1.58 -15.24 17.08
CA GLN A 4 -0.25 -15.87 17.08
C GLN A 4 -0.31 -17.26 17.72
N GLN A 5 -1.07 -17.42 18.81
CA GLN A 5 -1.30 -18.70 19.44
C GLN A 5 -2.05 -19.65 18.49
N SER A 6 -3.15 -19.19 17.89
CA SER A 6 -3.94 -19.98 16.93
C SER A 6 -3.08 -20.51 15.77
N TYR A 7 -2.16 -19.67 15.25
CA TYR A 7 -1.23 -20.09 14.22
C TYR A 7 -0.26 -21.17 14.72
N LEU A 8 0.35 -21.00 15.91
CA LEU A 8 1.31 -21.96 16.46
C LEU A 8 0.65 -23.31 16.76
N ASP A 9 -0.58 -23.30 17.30
CA ASP A 9 -1.36 -24.51 17.57
C ASP A 9 -1.70 -25.24 16.25
N ALA A 10 -2.18 -24.50 15.25
CA ALA A 10 -2.48 -25.06 13.94
C ALA A 10 -1.22 -25.58 13.24
N ALA A 11 -0.06 -24.93 13.39
CA ALA A 11 1.20 -25.37 12.83
C ALA A 11 1.68 -26.70 13.47
N ALA A 12 1.61 -26.80 14.79
CA ALA A 12 1.98 -28.00 15.50
C ALA A 12 1.08 -29.19 15.13
N GLN A 13 -0.24 -28.98 15.08
CA GLN A 13 -1.19 -30.01 14.65
C GLN A 13 -1.03 -30.42 13.19
N THR A 14 -0.73 -29.46 12.30
CA THR A 14 -0.46 -29.73 10.88
C THR A 14 0.73 -30.65 10.72
N GLU A 15 1.81 -30.43 11.46
CA GLU A 15 3.01 -31.26 11.43
C GLU A 15 2.74 -32.68 11.92
N PHE A 16 1.99 -32.81 13.03
CA PHE A 16 1.55 -34.10 13.53
C PHE A 16 0.71 -34.89 12.51
N LEU A 17 -0.32 -34.24 11.95
CA LEU A 17 -1.21 -34.85 10.97
C LEU A 17 -0.51 -35.15 9.63
N ARG A 18 0.46 -34.36 9.24
CA ARG A 18 1.33 -34.66 8.10
C ARG A 18 2.07 -35.97 8.30
N THR A 19 2.73 -36.10 9.45
CA THR A 19 3.47 -37.32 9.80
C THR A 19 2.56 -38.53 9.83
N GLU A 20 1.35 -38.41 10.39
CA GLU A 20 0.35 -39.45 10.40
C GLU A 20 -0.11 -39.86 8.99
N TYR A 21 -0.41 -38.85 8.13
CA TYR A 21 -0.77 -39.10 6.73
C TYR A 21 0.36 -39.84 5.98
N GLU A 22 1.60 -39.38 6.11
CA GLU A 22 2.77 -40.04 5.50
C GLU A 22 2.96 -41.47 5.98
N ARG A 23 2.71 -41.74 7.27
CA ARG A 23 2.73 -43.07 7.85
C ARG A 23 1.66 -43.97 7.24
N GLN A 24 0.41 -43.48 7.15
CA GLN A 24 -0.69 -44.23 6.54
C GLN A 24 -0.44 -44.51 5.05
N GLN A 25 0.16 -43.58 4.35
CA GLN A 25 0.51 -43.73 2.94
C GLN A 25 1.53 -44.91 2.74
N LYS A 26 2.54 -44.99 3.61
CA LYS A 26 3.51 -46.07 3.57
C LYS A 26 2.89 -47.45 3.93
N LEU A 27 1.94 -47.47 4.87
CA LEU A 27 1.24 -48.70 5.28
C LEU A 27 0.31 -49.22 4.18
N VAL A 28 -0.37 -48.35 3.43
CA VAL A 28 -1.22 -48.75 2.29
C VAL A 28 -0.37 -49.34 1.17
N SER A 29 0.78 -48.73 0.86
CA SER A 29 1.70 -49.28 -0.16
C SER A 29 2.27 -50.65 0.20
N GLY A 30 2.27 -51.02 1.49
CA GLY A 30 2.65 -52.31 2.00
C GLY A 30 1.47 -53.30 2.23
N GLU A 31 0.27 -53.03 1.69
CA GLU A 31 -0.95 -53.84 1.86
C GLU A 31 -1.45 -53.99 3.31
N SER A 32 -0.92 -53.22 4.26
CA SER A 32 -1.17 -53.38 5.69
C SER A 32 -2.20 -52.39 6.27
N ALA A 33 -2.81 -51.52 5.46
CA ALA A 33 -3.74 -50.49 5.95
C ALA A 33 -4.98 -50.29 5.06
N SER A 34 -6.05 -49.77 5.64
CA SER A 34 -7.31 -49.46 4.97
C SER A 34 -7.21 -48.14 4.20
N LEU A 35 -7.62 -48.13 2.92
CA LEU A 35 -7.78 -46.93 2.09
C LEU A 35 -8.64 -45.86 2.78
N LYS A 36 -9.63 -46.28 3.56
CA LYS A 36 -10.49 -45.34 4.34
C LYS A 36 -9.67 -44.54 5.34
N ARG A 37 -8.73 -45.18 6.06
CA ARG A 37 -7.85 -44.50 7.04
C ARG A 37 -6.89 -43.54 6.34
N LEU A 38 -6.36 -43.87 5.18
CA LEU A 38 -5.52 -43.00 4.38
C LEU A 38 -6.30 -41.76 3.93
N GLN A 39 -7.51 -41.94 3.43
CA GLN A 39 -8.37 -40.83 3.01
C GLN A 39 -8.71 -39.93 4.20
N GLN A 40 -9.03 -40.47 5.36
CA GLN A 40 -9.30 -39.71 6.58
C GLN A 40 -8.10 -38.89 7.01
N SER A 41 -6.93 -39.53 7.15
CA SER A 41 -5.70 -38.83 7.57
C SER A 41 -5.28 -37.73 6.59
N LYS A 42 -5.52 -37.92 5.29
CA LYS A 42 -5.32 -36.89 4.27
C LYS A 42 -6.27 -35.71 4.47
N ALA A 43 -7.55 -35.98 4.70
CA ALA A 43 -8.56 -34.95 4.90
C ALA A 43 -8.25 -34.14 6.17
N ASP A 44 -7.88 -34.79 7.26
CA ASP A 44 -7.54 -34.14 8.52
C ASP A 44 -6.28 -33.24 8.36
N TYR A 45 -5.25 -33.75 7.70
CA TYR A 45 -4.04 -32.98 7.39
C TYR A 45 -4.37 -31.73 6.54
N LEU A 46 -5.12 -31.88 5.44
CA LEU A 46 -5.45 -30.77 4.57
C LEU A 46 -6.33 -29.72 5.26
N SER A 47 -7.29 -30.16 6.09
CA SER A 47 -8.13 -29.25 6.88
C SER A 47 -7.30 -28.41 7.85
N MET A 48 -6.38 -29.03 8.58
CA MET A 48 -5.53 -28.31 9.53
C MET A 48 -4.52 -27.41 8.84
N LYS A 49 -3.95 -27.85 7.73
CA LYS A 49 -3.07 -27.05 6.88
C LYS A 49 -3.76 -25.77 6.39
N SER A 50 -5.01 -25.89 5.97
CA SER A 50 -5.81 -24.74 5.52
C SER A 50 -6.04 -23.73 6.66
N ARG A 51 -6.28 -24.20 7.89
CA ARG A 51 -6.41 -23.33 9.08
C ARG A 51 -5.09 -22.63 9.41
N MET A 52 -3.99 -23.34 9.36
CA MET A 52 -2.65 -22.77 9.57
C MET A 52 -2.35 -21.69 8.53
N GLU A 53 -2.60 -21.97 7.25
CA GLU A 53 -2.38 -21.01 6.16
C GLU A 53 -3.26 -19.76 6.28
N ALA A 54 -4.52 -19.91 6.70
CA ALA A 54 -5.41 -18.79 6.96
C ALA A 54 -4.90 -17.89 8.10
N ALA A 55 -4.47 -18.50 9.21
CA ALA A 55 -3.88 -17.77 10.34
C ALA A 55 -2.56 -17.07 9.94
N ALA A 56 -1.73 -17.74 9.12
CA ALA A 56 -0.49 -17.17 8.60
C ALA A 56 -0.75 -15.96 7.71
N ALA A 57 -1.77 -16.03 6.83
CA ALA A 57 -2.16 -14.90 5.98
C ALA A 57 -2.62 -13.69 6.81
N GLN A 58 -3.42 -13.90 7.85
CA GLN A 58 -3.84 -12.83 8.75
C GLN A 58 -2.66 -12.20 9.49
N LEU A 59 -1.71 -13.01 9.98
CA LEU A 59 -0.48 -12.52 10.63
C LEU A 59 0.37 -11.69 9.67
N THR A 60 0.47 -12.13 8.41
CA THR A 60 1.21 -11.39 7.36
C THR A 60 0.58 -10.03 7.09
N LEU A 61 -0.75 -9.94 7.03
CA LEU A 61 -1.46 -8.66 6.90
C LEU A 61 -1.15 -7.70 8.05
N LEU A 62 -0.95 -8.24 9.26
CA LEU A 62 -0.54 -7.49 10.45
C LEU A 62 0.98 -7.22 10.49
N GLY A 63 1.73 -7.57 9.46
CA GLY A 63 3.18 -7.37 9.41
C GLY A 63 3.98 -8.32 10.31
N THR A 64 3.36 -9.40 10.78
CA THR A 64 4.04 -10.41 11.62
C THR A 64 4.62 -11.52 10.75
N ASP A 65 5.93 -11.72 10.86
CA ASP A 65 6.64 -12.82 10.19
C ASP A 65 6.45 -14.12 10.96
N THR A 66 5.80 -15.09 10.32
CA THR A 66 5.53 -16.41 10.89
C THR A 66 6.80 -17.26 11.12
N THR A 67 7.87 -17.03 10.34
CA THR A 67 9.16 -17.72 10.56
C THR A 67 9.81 -17.26 11.86
N MET A 68 9.73 -15.96 12.15
CA MET A 68 10.22 -15.42 13.41
C MET A 68 9.35 -15.87 14.59
N LEU A 69 8.04 -16.00 14.40
CA LEU A 69 7.13 -16.49 15.41
C LEU A 69 7.45 -17.95 15.80
N ASN A 70 7.69 -18.81 14.82
CA ASN A 70 8.09 -20.21 15.05
C ASN A 70 9.43 -20.32 15.80
N ARG A 71 10.37 -19.39 15.58
CA ARG A 71 11.70 -19.43 16.19
C ARG A 71 11.77 -18.78 17.57
N LYS A 72 11.03 -17.70 17.81
CA LYS A 72 11.15 -16.85 19.02
C LYS A 72 9.92 -16.89 19.91
N GLY A 73 8.83 -17.54 19.45
CA GLY A 73 7.57 -17.58 20.19
C GLY A 73 6.73 -16.30 20.05
N ILE A 74 5.69 -16.22 20.87
CA ILE A 74 4.69 -15.14 20.86
C ILE A 74 5.35 -13.80 21.21
N ARG A 75 5.06 -12.77 20.40
CA ARG A 75 5.51 -11.39 20.61
C ARG A 75 4.38 -10.57 21.24
N THR A 76 4.72 -9.79 22.24
CA THR A 76 3.77 -8.90 22.94
C THR A 76 3.64 -7.51 22.32
N TYR A 77 4.40 -7.23 21.27
CA TYR A 77 4.38 -5.97 20.53
C TYR A 77 4.32 -6.22 19.02
N MET A 78 3.88 -5.23 18.29
CA MET A 78 3.78 -5.25 16.84
C MET A 78 4.46 -4.01 16.28
N ASP A 79 5.29 -4.19 15.24
CA ASP A 79 5.91 -3.09 14.51
C ASP A 79 4.92 -2.55 13.48
N ILE A 80 4.56 -1.28 13.59
CA ILE A 80 3.80 -0.57 12.56
C ILE A 80 4.80 0.05 11.60
N ARG A 81 4.79 -0.41 10.36
CA ARG A 81 5.73 0.04 9.33
C ARG A 81 5.05 0.97 8.34
N ALA A 82 5.80 1.97 7.86
CA ALA A 82 5.34 2.82 6.78
C ALA A 82 5.09 1.97 5.51
N PRO A 83 3.92 2.11 4.86
CA PRO A 83 3.59 1.33 3.65
C PRO A 83 4.38 1.77 2.43
N ARG A 84 4.99 2.96 2.47
CA ARG A 84 5.82 3.55 1.39
C ARG A 84 6.83 4.53 1.95
N ASN A 85 7.82 4.86 1.13
CA ASN A 85 8.75 5.95 1.44
C ASN A 85 8.04 7.30 1.37
N GLY A 86 8.39 8.21 2.27
CA GLY A 86 7.78 9.53 2.30
C GLY A 86 8.20 10.37 3.51
N TYR A 87 7.57 11.51 3.65
CA TYR A 87 7.76 12.41 4.78
C TYR A 87 6.58 12.28 5.73
N VAL A 88 6.87 12.03 7.00
CA VAL A 88 5.85 11.95 8.05
C VAL A 88 5.37 13.35 8.40
N THR A 89 4.04 13.53 8.44
CA THR A 89 3.37 14.77 8.87
C THR A 89 2.20 14.42 9.78
N ASN A 90 1.64 15.43 10.44
CA ASN A 90 0.47 15.28 11.33
C ASN A 90 0.67 14.15 12.35
N MET A 91 1.88 14.09 12.93
CA MET A 91 2.22 13.05 13.89
C MET A 91 1.42 13.24 15.18
N ASN A 92 0.56 12.27 15.49
CA ASN A 92 -0.25 12.23 16.70
C ASN A 92 0.15 11.02 17.57
N ILE A 93 1.46 10.84 17.76
CA ILE A 93 1.99 9.72 18.53
C ILE A 93 2.45 10.21 19.91
N ASN A 94 1.87 9.65 20.96
CA ASN A 94 2.28 9.89 22.34
C ASN A 94 2.50 8.54 23.04
N ALA A 95 3.58 8.43 23.78
CA ALA A 95 3.86 7.24 24.57
C ALA A 95 2.75 7.00 25.61
N GLY A 96 2.25 5.77 25.67
CA GLY A 96 1.16 5.40 26.59
C GLY A 96 -0.25 5.77 26.13
N LYS A 97 -0.41 6.46 25.00
CA LYS A 97 -1.74 6.74 24.45
C LYS A 97 -2.32 5.46 23.81
N TYR A 98 -3.58 5.21 24.10
CA TYR A 98 -4.37 4.19 23.38
C TYR A 98 -4.87 4.76 22.05
N TYR A 99 -4.78 3.97 20.98
CA TYR A 99 -5.30 4.28 19.65
C TYR A 99 -6.37 3.27 19.30
N ALA A 100 -7.54 3.77 18.93
CA ALA A 100 -8.63 2.94 18.46
C ALA A 100 -8.37 2.48 17.01
N GLU A 101 -9.04 1.41 16.60
CA GLU A 101 -9.01 0.96 15.21
C GLU A 101 -9.52 2.06 14.27
N GLY A 102 -8.75 2.37 13.23
CA GLY A 102 -9.05 3.45 12.28
C GLY A 102 -8.60 4.85 12.73
N GLU A 103 -8.07 5.03 13.95
CA GLU A 103 -7.52 6.33 14.37
C GLU A 103 -6.20 6.61 13.63
N PRO A 104 -6.07 7.77 12.95
CA PRO A 104 -4.85 8.12 12.24
C PRO A 104 -3.71 8.41 13.21
N VAL A 105 -2.58 7.79 12.98
CA VAL A 105 -1.35 7.93 13.79
C VAL A 105 -0.45 9.01 13.21
N CYS A 106 -0.30 9.04 11.89
CA CYS A 106 0.42 10.05 11.13
C CYS A 106 0.04 9.96 9.65
N ASP A 107 0.38 11.00 8.90
CA ASP A 107 0.27 11.01 7.44
C ASP A 107 1.65 10.83 6.80
N ILE A 108 1.71 10.10 5.69
CA ILE A 108 2.93 9.93 4.89
C ILE A 108 2.73 10.61 3.54
N ILE A 109 3.51 11.66 3.29
CA ILE A 109 3.50 12.38 2.02
C ILE A 109 4.63 11.87 1.13
N ASP A 110 4.26 11.29 0.01
CA ASP A 110 5.19 10.94 -1.05
C ASP A 110 5.37 12.13 -2.00
N LYS A 111 6.58 12.68 -2.04
CA LYS A 111 6.90 13.81 -2.92
C LYS A 111 7.40 13.38 -4.29
N SER A 112 7.64 12.10 -4.53
CA SER A 112 8.15 11.59 -5.80
C SER A 112 7.14 11.79 -6.94
N THR A 113 5.85 11.88 -6.60
CA THR A 113 4.73 12.05 -7.53
C THR A 113 3.99 13.38 -7.34
N SER A 114 4.72 14.43 -6.96
CA SER A 114 4.11 15.76 -6.82
C SER A 114 3.50 16.22 -8.15
N MET A 115 2.22 16.53 -8.11
CA MET A 115 1.48 17.05 -9.27
C MET A 115 1.03 18.48 -9.02
N LEU A 116 0.96 19.25 -10.09
CA LEU A 116 0.32 20.55 -10.09
C LEU A 116 -1.15 20.36 -10.44
N GLN A 117 -2.02 20.97 -9.64
CA GLN A 117 -3.39 21.20 -10.03
C GLN A 117 -3.52 22.65 -10.43
N LEU A 118 -3.87 22.91 -11.68
CA LEU A 118 -4.05 24.23 -12.24
C LEU A 118 -5.51 24.44 -12.61
N THR A 119 -5.93 25.68 -12.58
CA THR A 119 -7.23 26.10 -13.09
C THR A 119 -7.00 26.83 -14.42
N ALA A 120 -7.52 26.26 -15.49
CA ALA A 120 -7.48 26.85 -16.82
C ALA A 120 -8.88 27.35 -17.21
N TYR A 121 -8.95 28.27 -18.15
CA TYR A 121 -10.21 28.76 -18.65
C TYR A 121 -10.57 28.10 -19.98
N GLU A 122 -11.87 28.02 -20.28
CA GLU A 122 -12.42 27.38 -21.48
C GLU A 122 -11.76 27.91 -22.80
N LYS A 123 -11.43 29.18 -22.83
CA LYS A 123 -10.73 29.81 -23.99
C LYS A 123 -9.33 29.26 -24.28
N ASP A 124 -8.71 28.60 -23.30
CA ASP A 124 -7.34 28.06 -23.40
C ASP A 124 -7.31 26.57 -23.67
N LEU A 125 -8.49 25.91 -23.79
CA LEU A 125 -8.62 24.47 -23.95
C LEU A 125 -7.88 23.91 -25.16
N ASP A 126 -7.88 24.60 -26.28
CA ASP A 126 -7.23 24.20 -27.53
C ASP A 126 -5.69 23.99 -27.34
N LYS A 127 -5.13 24.69 -26.33
CA LYS A 127 -3.70 24.62 -26.00
C LYS A 127 -3.38 23.56 -24.96
N LEU A 128 -4.40 22.99 -24.32
CA LEU A 128 -4.28 22.08 -23.20
C LEU A 128 -4.32 20.62 -23.65
N GLN A 129 -3.31 20.18 -24.35
CA GLN A 129 -3.18 18.78 -24.76
C GLN A 129 -2.25 18.01 -23.82
N PRO A 130 -2.58 16.75 -23.42
CA PRO A 130 -1.66 15.90 -22.70
C PRO A 130 -0.29 15.83 -23.40
N GLY A 131 0.79 15.94 -22.61
CA GLY A 131 2.15 16.02 -23.14
C GLY A 131 2.67 17.45 -23.37
N THR A 132 1.81 18.48 -23.32
CA THR A 132 2.25 19.88 -23.45
C THR A 132 3.14 20.28 -22.28
N ASN A 133 4.32 20.83 -22.60
CA ASN A 133 5.24 21.39 -21.59
C ASN A 133 4.92 22.88 -21.36
N PHE A 134 4.99 23.27 -20.13
CA PHE A 134 4.81 24.68 -19.75
C PHE A 134 5.69 25.06 -18.56
N THR A 135 5.82 26.36 -18.33
CA THR A 135 6.60 26.88 -17.20
C THR A 135 5.68 27.36 -16.10
N PHE A 136 6.13 27.23 -14.85
CA PHE A 136 5.43 27.77 -13.71
C PHE A 136 6.38 28.38 -12.69
N LYS A 137 5.85 29.29 -11.90
CA LYS A 137 6.52 29.89 -10.74
C LYS A 137 5.75 29.54 -9.48
N VAL A 138 6.48 29.36 -8.39
CA VAL A 138 5.90 29.09 -7.08
C VAL A 138 5.85 30.37 -6.28
N ASN A 139 4.72 30.65 -5.65
CA ASN A 139 4.58 31.80 -4.76
C ASN A 139 5.58 31.66 -3.61
N GLY A 140 6.43 32.65 -3.38
CA GLY A 140 7.57 32.58 -2.45
C GLY A 140 8.91 32.19 -3.08
N MET A 141 8.96 31.90 -4.40
CA MET A 141 10.18 31.67 -5.18
C MET A 141 10.13 32.40 -6.53
N PRO A 142 10.02 33.72 -6.53
CA PRO A 142 9.70 34.52 -7.75
C PRO A 142 10.81 34.44 -8.82
N ASP A 143 12.05 34.23 -8.39
CA ASP A 143 13.21 34.23 -9.28
C ASP A 143 13.47 32.87 -9.94
N THR A 144 12.75 31.83 -9.51
CA THR A 144 12.94 30.48 -10.04
C THR A 144 11.75 30.07 -10.91
N THR A 145 12.05 29.70 -12.14
CA THR A 145 11.06 29.14 -13.08
C THR A 145 11.25 27.64 -13.19
N PHE A 146 10.17 26.90 -13.04
CA PHE A 146 10.15 25.45 -13.12
C PHE A 146 9.37 25.00 -14.35
N THR A 147 9.59 23.74 -14.76
CA THR A 147 8.88 23.14 -15.89
C THR A 147 7.99 22.00 -15.42
N ALA A 148 6.85 21.88 -16.10
CA ALA A 148 5.91 20.78 -15.90
C ALA A 148 5.35 20.31 -17.24
N GLN A 149 4.88 19.07 -17.26
CA GLN A 149 4.22 18.47 -18.40
C GLN A 149 2.78 18.17 -18.06
N LEU A 150 1.87 18.58 -18.92
CA LEU A 150 0.45 18.33 -18.78
C LEU A 150 0.18 16.83 -18.92
N VAL A 151 -0.53 16.25 -17.93
CA VAL A 151 -0.87 14.83 -17.88
C VAL A 151 -2.31 14.60 -18.26
N SER A 152 -3.23 15.40 -17.69
CA SER A 152 -4.66 15.27 -17.97
C SER A 152 -5.39 16.59 -17.77
N VAL A 153 -6.50 16.72 -18.48
CA VAL A 153 -7.50 17.77 -18.35
C VAL A 153 -8.78 17.12 -17.81
N ASP A 154 -9.40 17.73 -16.83
CA ASP A 154 -10.67 17.25 -16.29
C ASP A 154 -11.75 17.27 -17.41
N GLN A 155 -12.70 16.35 -17.30
CA GLN A 155 -13.83 16.30 -18.26
C GLN A 155 -14.99 17.23 -17.84
N MET A 156 -14.94 17.76 -16.62
CA MET A 156 -15.98 18.63 -16.09
C MET A 156 -15.53 20.08 -16.06
N VAL A 157 -16.38 20.94 -16.62
CA VAL A 157 -16.24 22.41 -16.52
C VAL A 157 -16.96 22.87 -15.27
N ASP A 158 -16.32 23.67 -14.45
CA ASP A 158 -16.96 24.38 -13.37
C ASP A 158 -17.80 25.55 -13.96
N ASN A 159 -19.11 25.38 -13.91
CA ASN A 159 -20.06 26.33 -14.52
C ASN A 159 -20.09 27.71 -13.82
N ALA A 160 -19.64 27.82 -12.57
CA ALA A 160 -19.66 29.08 -11.82
C ALA A 160 -18.62 30.06 -12.35
N ASN A 161 -17.47 29.58 -12.80
CA ASN A 161 -16.34 30.39 -13.23
C ASN A 161 -15.78 29.99 -14.61
N ARG A 162 -16.45 29.07 -15.31
CA ARG A 162 -16.08 28.55 -16.63
C ARG A 162 -14.62 28.06 -16.65
N SER A 163 -14.24 27.35 -15.63
CA SER A 163 -12.89 26.85 -15.49
C SER A 163 -12.83 25.34 -15.51
N ILE A 164 -11.67 24.81 -15.86
CA ILE A 164 -11.35 23.38 -15.93
C ILE A 164 -10.13 23.12 -15.07
N LYS A 165 -10.15 22.01 -14.34
CA LYS A 165 -8.97 21.53 -13.62
C LYS A 165 -8.03 20.82 -14.57
N VAL A 166 -6.75 21.15 -14.47
CA VAL A 166 -5.67 20.59 -15.27
C VAL A 166 -4.62 20.03 -14.34
N TYR A 167 -4.17 18.84 -14.63
CA TYR A 167 -3.16 18.14 -13.84
C TYR A 167 -1.87 17.99 -14.62
N ALA A 168 -0.77 18.38 -14.00
CA ALA A 168 0.54 18.33 -14.64
C ALA A 168 1.58 17.74 -13.69
N ARG A 169 2.54 17.02 -14.27
CA ARG A 169 3.66 16.45 -13.58
C ARG A 169 4.83 17.42 -13.60
N ILE A 170 5.43 17.66 -12.45
CA ILE A 170 6.65 18.45 -12.32
C ILE A 170 7.79 17.62 -12.90
N THR A 171 8.52 18.18 -13.88
CA THR A 171 9.62 17.47 -14.55
C THR A 171 10.96 17.62 -13.82
N GLN A 172 11.07 18.61 -12.94
CA GLN A 172 12.27 18.86 -12.15
C GLN A 172 11.97 18.62 -10.68
N ALA A 173 12.63 17.64 -10.08
CA ALA A 173 12.53 17.41 -8.64
C ALA A 173 13.15 18.59 -7.86
N TYR A 174 12.37 19.17 -6.94
CA TYR A 174 12.86 20.22 -6.07
C TYR A 174 12.41 19.96 -4.62
N SER A 175 13.41 19.79 -3.74
CA SER A 175 13.17 19.35 -2.35
C SER A 175 12.34 20.32 -1.50
N LYS A 176 12.29 21.60 -1.90
CA LYS A 176 11.56 22.65 -1.18
C LYS A 176 10.07 22.70 -1.50
N PHE A 177 9.57 21.97 -2.50
CA PHE A 177 8.14 21.93 -2.76
C PHE A 177 7.39 21.33 -1.57
N ARG A 178 6.25 21.94 -1.26
CA ARG A 178 5.31 21.46 -0.25
C ARG A 178 3.90 21.38 -0.85
N PRO A 179 3.13 20.32 -0.59
CA PRO A 179 1.71 20.29 -0.95
C PRO A 179 1.00 21.53 -0.39
N GLY A 180 0.10 22.09 -1.18
CA GLY A 180 -0.63 23.31 -0.82
C GLY A 180 0.06 24.63 -1.20
N MET A 181 1.26 24.61 -1.79
CA MET A 181 1.86 25.81 -2.32
C MET A 181 1.11 26.32 -3.57
N TYR A 182 0.89 27.64 -3.62
CA TYR A 182 0.29 28.27 -4.79
C TYR A 182 1.31 28.44 -5.90
N VAL A 183 0.86 28.20 -7.13
CA VAL A 183 1.67 28.31 -8.34
C VAL A 183 0.96 29.15 -9.39
N ALA A 184 1.73 29.88 -10.20
CA ALA A 184 1.27 30.55 -11.40
C ALA A 184 1.95 29.92 -12.62
N ALA A 185 1.17 29.40 -13.56
CA ALA A 185 1.67 28.76 -14.76
C ALA A 185 1.46 29.63 -16.01
N LYS A 186 2.39 29.55 -16.95
CA LYS A 186 2.27 30.14 -18.29
C LYS A 186 2.50 29.07 -19.33
N ILE A 187 1.53 28.88 -20.21
CA ILE A 187 1.70 28.02 -21.38
C ILE A 187 2.55 28.79 -22.39
N THR A 188 3.68 28.25 -22.76
CA THR A 188 4.52 28.82 -23.77
C THR A 188 4.01 28.38 -25.14
N ASP A 189 3.43 29.27 -25.92
CA ASP A 189 3.11 28.97 -27.31
C ASP A 189 4.41 28.58 -28.02
N LYS A 190 4.51 27.34 -28.54
CA LYS A 190 5.54 27.05 -29.52
C LYS A 190 5.29 27.95 -30.71
N LYS A 191 6.09 29.02 -30.87
CA LYS A 191 6.18 29.70 -32.15
C LYS A 191 6.64 28.64 -33.16
N HIS A 192 5.82 28.43 -34.19
CA HIS A 192 6.24 27.76 -35.41
C HIS A 192 7.36 28.57 -36.08
#